data_d9f7d9b72a33b23d9524b8186509c092
#
_entry.id   d9f7d9b72a33b23d9524b8186509c092
#
_cell.length_a   1.000
_cell.length_b   1.000
_cell.length_c   1.000
_cell.angle_alpha   90.00
_cell.angle_beta   90.00
_cell.angle_gamma   90.00
#
_symmetry.space_group_name_H-M   'P 1'
#
loop_
_entity.id
_entity.type
_entity.pdbx_description
1 polymer ?
#
loop_
_entity_poly.entity_id
_entity_poly.type
_entity_poly.pdbx_seq_one_letter_code
_entity_poly.pdbx_strand_id
1 'polypeptide(L)'
;AMDHVVGQTCAAWMGFFGASYNRLWEFEAPPVHDPCTVAALIDPDLIQWRECFVAVELAGTWTRGTTVVDLHHRYPDEKPNAHVAMTLDAERYWDLVLDAVDRIGRQS
;
A
#
# COMPACT_ATOMS: atom_id res chain seq x y z
N ALA A 1 8.06 21.14 8.10
CA ALA A 1 6.77 21.52 7.49
C ALA A 1 7.07 21.99 6.08
N MET A 2 6.37 21.45 5.09
CA MET A 2 6.52 21.85 3.69
C MET A 2 5.72 23.14 3.47
N ASP A 3 6.42 24.24 3.20
CA ASP A 3 5.85 25.60 3.17
C ASP A 3 5.35 26.01 1.78
N HIS A 4 4.91 25.03 0.98
CA HIS A 4 4.38 25.22 -0.38
C HIS A 4 3.00 24.60 -0.54
N VAL A 5 2.23 25.07 -1.54
CA VAL A 5 0.83 24.70 -1.77
C VAL A 5 0.64 23.19 -1.90
N VAL A 6 1.54 22.49 -2.61
CA VAL A 6 1.46 21.03 -2.81
C VAL A 6 1.54 20.29 -1.47
N GLY A 7 2.50 20.65 -0.61
CA GLY A 7 2.64 20.04 0.73
C GLY A 7 1.44 20.30 1.63
N GLN A 8 0.92 21.53 1.62
CA GLN A 8 -0.27 21.90 2.38
C GLN A 8 -1.50 21.15 1.88
N THR A 9 -1.67 20.98 0.58
CA THR A 9 -2.78 20.25 -0.03
C THR A 9 -2.71 18.76 0.33
N CYS A 10 -1.54 18.13 0.20
CA CYS A 10 -1.34 16.74 0.60
C CYS A 10 -1.64 16.53 2.10
N ALA A 11 -1.16 17.43 2.96
CA ALA A 11 -1.44 17.36 4.39
C ALA A 11 -2.94 17.49 4.70
N ALA A 12 -3.65 18.40 4.02
CA ALA A 12 -5.09 18.57 4.19
C ALA A 12 -5.87 17.32 3.74
N TRP A 13 -5.50 16.72 2.61
CA TRP A 13 -6.12 15.46 2.13
C TRP A 13 -5.87 14.30 3.08
N MET A 14 -4.64 14.14 3.56
CA MET A 14 -4.30 13.08 4.51
C MET A 14 -5.01 13.26 5.84
N GLY A 15 -5.15 14.50 6.32
CA GLY A 15 -5.92 14.81 7.52
C GLY A 15 -7.40 14.47 7.38
N PHE A 16 -8.02 14.85 6.26
CA PHE A 16 -9.42 14.50 5.96
C PHE A 16 -9.62 12.99 5.85
N PHE A 17 -8.71 12.30 5.15
CA PHE A 17 -8.74 10.86 4.96
C PHE A 17 -8.61 10.12 6.30
N GLY A 18 -7.65 10.54 7.14
CA GLY A 18 -7.45 9.98 8.47
C GLY A 18 -8.68 10.16 9.37
N ALA A 19 -9.26 11.35 9.40
CA ALA A 19 -10.47 11.62 10.18
C ALA A 19 -11.66 10.77 9.71
N SER A 20 -11.79 10.53 8.40
CA SER A 20 -12.84 9.70 7.82
C SER A 20 -12.67 8.23 8.21
N TYR A 21 -11.45 7.69 8.14
CA TYR A 21 -11.15 6.32 8.52
C TYR A 21 -11.32 6.08 10.03
N ASN A 22 -10.88 7.02 10.85
CA ASN A 22 -11.09 6.95 12.31
C ASN A 22 -12.58 6.88 12.64
N ARG A 23 -13.39 7.74 12.01
CA ARG A 23 -14.85 7.80 12.28
C ARG A 23 -15.60 6.54 11.83
N LEU A 24 -15.19 5.92 10.70
CA LEU A 24 -15.92 4.80 10.10
C LEU A 24 -15.42 3.44 10.57
N TRP A 25 -14.13 3.32 10.87
CA TRP A 25 -13.46 2.05 11.09
C TRP A 25 -12.65 2.01 12.38
N GLU A 26 -12.64 3.09 13.17
CA GLU A 26 -11.86 3.23 14.42
C GLU A 26 -10.35 3.01 14.22
N PHE A 27 -9.83 3.24 13.02
CA PHE A 27 -8.40 3.15 12.74
C PHE A 27 -7.67 4.39 13.28
N GLU A 28 -6.57 4.20 13.98
CA GLU A 28 -5.70 5.30 14.45
C GLU A 28 -5.09 6.10 13.30
N ALA A 29 -4.79 5.42 12.18
CA ALA A 29 -4.27 6.03 10.97
C ALA A 29 -4.89 5.37 9.72
N PRO A 30 -5.09 6.12 8.63
CA PRO A 30 -5.64 5.57 7.41
C PRO A 30 -4.62 4.67 6.73
N PRO A 31 -5.04 3.54 6.14
CA PRO A 31 -4.16 2.73 5.32
C PRO A 31 -3.84 3.46 4.01
N VAL A 32 -2.56 3.48 3.62
CA VAL A 32 -2.07 4.11 2.40
C VAL A 32 -1.42 3.03 1.54
N HIS A 33 -2.24 2.28 0.78
CA HIS A 33 -1.78 1.12 0.01
C HIS A 33 -1.33 1.47 -1.41
N ASP A 34 -2.10 2.29 -2.11
CA ASP A 34 -1.91 2.54 -3.55
C ASP A 34 -0.53 3.12 -3.88
N PRO A 35 -0.01 4.12 -3.18
CA PRO A 35 1.33 4.64 -3.45
C PRO A 35 2.45 3.62 -3.19
N CYS A 36 2.21 2.57 -2.38
CA CYS A 36 3.20 1.52 -2.16
C CYS A 36 3.57 0.79 -3.46
N THR A 37 2.62 0.67 -4.40
CA THR A 37 2.89 0.01 -5.69
C THR A 37 3.88 0.81 -6.53
N VAL A 38 3.77 2.13 -6.52
CA VAL A 38 4.70 3.03 -7.23
C VAL A 38 6.05 3.08 -6.50
N ALA A 39 6.02 3.14 -5.17
CA ALA A 39 7.24 3.12 -4.35
C ALA A 39 8.06 1.86 -4.60
N ALA A 40 7.41 0.69 -4.72
CA ALA A 40 8.04 -0.58 -5.02
C ALA A 40 8.72 -0.62 -6.41
N LEU A 41 8.22 0.15 -7.38
CA LEU A 41 8.86 0.28 -8.70
C LEU A 41 10.09 1.20 -8.65
N ILE A 42 10.09 2.19 -7.77
CA ILE A 42 11.20 3.13 -7.59
C ILE A 42 12.32 2.48 -6.76
N ASP A 43 11.95 1.82 -5.68
CA ASP A 43 12.85 1.14 -4.75
C ASP A 43 12.29 -0.25 -4.38
N PRO A 44 12.63 -1.30 -5.14
CA PRO A 44 12.14 -2.65 -4.89
C PRO A 44 12.52 -3.23 -3.52
N ASP A 45 13.58 -2.71 -2.91
CA ASP A 45 14.07 -3.17 -1.61
C ASP A 45 13.24 -2.64 -0.42
N LEU A 46 12.28 -1.74 -0.68
CA LEU A 46 11.31 -1.29 0.32
C LEU A 46 10.39 -2.40 0.82
N ILE A 47 10.16 -3.43 -0.02
CA ILE A 47 9.18 -4.47 0.25
C ILE A 47 9.87 -5.82 0.29
N GLN A 48 9.56 -6.60 1.33
CA GLN A 48 9.91 -8.02 1.35
C GLN A 48 8.83 -8.79 0.58
N TRP A 49 9.25 -9.49 -0.44
CA TRP A 49 8.38 -10.27 -1.32
C TRP A 49 8.44 -11.76 -1.00
N ARG A 50 7.32 -12.44 -1.22
CA ARG A 50 7.25 -13.90 -1.19
C ARG A 50 6.56 -14.40 -2.45
N GLU A 51 7.17 -15.38 -3.11
CA GLU A 51 6.50 -16.11 -4.19
C GLU A 51 5.41 -17.00 -3.61
N CYS A 52 4.18 -16.82 -4.06
CA CYS A 52 3.03 -17.57 -3.61
C CYS A 52 2.11 -17.92 -4.78
N PHE A 53 1.34 -18.99 -4.60
CA PHE A 53 0.15 -19.18 -5.42
C PHE A 53 -0.94 -18.22 -4.94
N VAL A 54 -1.55 -17.51 -5.87
CA VAL A 54 -2.63 -16.56 -5.63
C VAL A 54 -3.79 -16.85 -6.58
N ALA A 55 -4.99 -16.94 -6.03
CA ALA A 55 -6.21 -17.09 -6.80
C ALA A 55 -7.28 -16.08 -6.35
N VAL A 56 -8.23 -15.81 -7.22
CA VAL A 56 -9.43 -15.04 -6.87
C VAL A 56 -10.62 -15.99 -6.81
N GLU A 57 -11.34 -15.97 -5.69
CA GLU A 57 -12.54 -16.77 -5.52
C GLU A 57 -13.67 -16.24 -6.42
N LEU A 58 -14.18 -17.09 -7.30
CA LEU A 58 -15.20 -16.69 -8.30
C LEU A 58 -16.58 -17.28 -8.04
N ALA A 59 -16.68 -18.36 -7.25
CA ALA A 59 -17.91 -19.14 -7.09
C ALA A 59 -18.58 -18.99 -5.70
N GLY A 60 -17.84 -18.54 -4.71
CA GLY A 60 -18.33 -18.42 -3.33
C GLY A 60 -19.45 -17.39 -3.18
N THR A 61 -20.53 -17.76 -2.48
CA THR A 61 -21.67 -16.87 -2.22
C THR A 61 -21.27 -15.65 -1.38
N TRP A 62 -20.39 -15.82 -0.42
CA TRP A 62 -19.96 -14.78 0.53
C TRP A 62 -18.54 -14.27 0.27
N THR A 63 -17.74 -15.06 -0.46
CA THR A 63 -16.30 -14.82 -0.65
C THR A 63 -15.94 -14.47 -2.07
N ARG A 64 -16.91 -14.33 -2.96
CA ARG A 64 -16.67 -13.95 -4.36
C ARG A 64 -15.88 -12.64 -4.45
N GLY A 65 -14.77 -12.66 -5.18
CA GLY A 65 -13.84 -11.53 -5.32
C GLY A 65 -12.74 -11.50 -4.26
N THR A 66 -12.76 -12.40 -3.26
CA THR A 66 -11.69 -12.50 -2.28
C THR A 66 -10.41 -13.02 -2.93
N THR A 67 -9.30 -12.37 -2.65
CA THR A 67 -7.97 -12.84 -3.03
C THR A 67 -7.51 -13.89 -2.01
N VAL A 68 -7.22 -15.09 -2.50
CA VAL A 68 -6.70 -16.21 -1.70
C VAL A 68 -5.20 -16.32 -1.96
N VAL A 69 -4.40 -16.22 -0.90
CA VAL A 69 -2.93 -16.31 -0.98
C VAL A 69 -2.46 -17.54 -0.21
N ASP A 70 -1.77 -18.45 -0.90
CA ASP A 70 -1.22 -19.65 -0.27
C ASP A 70 0.16 -19.39 0.36
N LEU A 71 0.15 -18.82 1.56
CA LEU A 71 1.37 -18.53 2.32
C LEU A 71 2.06 -19.77 2.88
N HIS A 72 1.37 -20.91 2.94
CA HIS A 72 1.84 -22.12 3.62
C HIS A 72 1.95 -23.35 2.71
N HIS A 73 1.91 -23.14 1.38
CA HIS A 73 1.95 -24.23 0.39
C HIS A 73 0.92 -25.33 0.68
N ARG A 74 -0.32 -24.93 0.96
CA ARG A 74 -1.45 -25.84 1.23
C ARG A 74 -1.99 -26.49 -0.03
N TYR A 75 -1.66 -25.90 -1.18
CA TYR A 75 -2.02 -26.39 -2.51
C TYR A 75 -0.76 -26.85 -3.26
N PRO A 76 -0.26 -28.08 -2.96
CA PRO A 76 1.06 -28.54 -3.44
C PRO A 76 1.12 -28.74 -4.95
N ASP A 77 -0.01 -28.90 -5.61
CA ASP A 77 -0.10 -29.06 -7.08
C ASP A 77 -0.11 -27.71 -7.80
N GLU A 78 -0.28 -26.60 -7.07
CA GLU A 78 -0.29 -25.26 -7.63
C GLU A 78 1.10 -24.62 -7.51
N LYS A 79 1.56 -24.04 -8.64
CA LYS A 79 2.84 -23.33 -8.66
C LYS A 79 2.65 -21.87 -8.27
N PRO A 80 3.65 -21.27 -7.62
CA PRO A 80 3.66 -19.82 -7.39
C PRO A 80 3.43 -19.06 -8.72
N ASN A 81 2.53 -18.09 -8.68
CA ASN A 81 2.16 -17.27 -9.84
C ASN A 81 2.22 -15.77 -9.54
N ALA A 82 2.57 -15.38 -8.31
CA ALA A 82 2.67 -13.98 -7.91
C ALA A 82 3.76 -13.77 -6.85
N HIS A 83 4.31 -12.55 -6.83
CA HIS A 83 5.11 -12.03 -5.73
C HIS A 83 4.19 -11.23 -4.81
N VAL A 84 4.03 -11.70 -3.57
CA VAL A 84 3.16 -11.09 -2.57
C VAL A 84 3.99 -10.23 -1.63
N ALA A 85 3.59 -8.98 -1.45
CA ALA A 85 4.20 -8.07 -0.50
C ALA A 85 3.89 -8.53 0.94
N MET A 86 4.93 -8.78 1.73
CA MET A 86 4.81 -9.29 3.10
C MET A 86 5.03 -8.20 4.15
N THR A 87 6.08 -7.41 3.96
CA THR A 87 6.41 -6.31 4.88
C THR A 87 6.92 -5.13 4.08
N LEU A 88 6.69 -3.93 4.61
CA LEU A 88 7.14 -2.67 4.06
C LEU A 88 8.07 -1.99 5.06
N ASP A 89 9.20 -1.46 4.59
CA ASP A 89 10.00 -0.49 5.34
C ASP A 89 9.25 0.85 5.34
N ALA A 90 8.43 1.06 6.37
CA ALA A 90 7.56 2.21 6.44
C ALA A 90 8.32 3.54 6.59
N GLU A 91 9.49 3.54 7.24
CA GLU A 91 10.30 4.74 7.42
C GLU A 91 10.85 5.22 6.07
N ARG A 92 11.52 4.33 5.32
CA ARG A 92 12.03 4.64 3.98
C ARG A 92 10.91 4.98 2.99
N TYR A 93 9.76 4.32 3.11
CA TYR A 93 8.60 4.62 2.28
C TYR A 93 8.13 6.06 2.48
N TRP A 94 7.97 6.50 3.73
CA TRP A 94 7.53 7.87 4.00
C TRP A 94 8.60 8.89 3.61
N ASP A 95 9.88 8.60 3.78
CA ASP A 95 10.96 9.46 3.29
C ASP A 95 10.88 9.66 1.77
N LEU A 96 10.65 8.58 1.01
CA LEU A 96 10.46 8.64 -0.44
C LEU A 96 9.25 9.50 -0.83
N VAL A 97 8.11 9.30 -0.17
CA VAL A 97 6.87 10.04 -0.45
C VAL A 97 7.03 11.53 -0.13
N LEU A 98 7.60 11.84 1.04
CA LEU A 98 7.78 13.22 1.47
C LEU A 98 8.79 13.96 0.60
N ASP A 99 9.90 13.31 0.19
CA ASP A 99 10.86 13.88 -0.75
C ASP A 99 10.22 14.16 -2.12
N ALA A 100 9.39 13.24 -2.61
CA ALA A 100 8.68 13.46 -3.87
C ALA A 100 7.72 14.65 -3.82
N VAL A 101 6.94 14.79 -2.75
CA VAL A 101 6.03 15.92 -2.53
C VAL A 101 6.80 17.25 -2.44
N ASP A 102 7.92 17.26 -1.72
CA ASP A 102 8.77 18.47 -1.57
C ASP A 102 9.38 18.90 -2.92
N ARG A 103 9.91 17.93 -3.69
CA ARG A 103 10.46 18.22 -5.03
C ARG A 103 9.42 18.81 -5.99
N ILE A 104 8.22 18.24 -6.02
CA ILE A 104 7.14 18.77 -6.86
C ILE A 104 6.75 20.18 -6.41
N GLY A 105 6.63 20.40 -5.12
CA GLY A 105 6.25 21.70 -4.57
C GLY A 105 7.27 22.82 -4.80
N ARG A 106 8.55 22.50 -4.93
CA ARG A 106 9.61 23.47 -5.26
C ARG A 106 9.68 23.83 -6.75
N GLN A 107 9.07 23.02 -7.61
CA GLN A 107 9.03 23.24 -9.06
C GLN A 107 7.77 24.00 -9.50
N SER A 108 6.82 24.17 -8.59
CA SER A 108 5.52 24.84 -8.82
C SER A 108 5.58 26.28 -8.32
#